data_e084075efafe9a3d75f3aafcd963b6e0
#
_entry.id   e084075efafe9a3d75f3aafcd963b6e0
#
_cell.length_a   1.000
_cell.length_b   1.000
_cell.length_c   1.000
_cell.angle_alpha   90.00
_cell.angle_beta   90.00
_cell.angle_gamma   90.00
#
_symmetry.space_group_name_H-M   'P 1'
#
loop_
_entity.id
_entity.type
_entity.pdbx_description
1 polymer ?
#
loop_
_entity_poly.entity_id
_entity_poly.type
_entity_poly.pdbx_seq_one_letter_code
_entity_poly.pdbx_strand_id
1 'polypeptide(L)'
;MSTTKTSSETMSNYRWIICSMLFFATAVNYLDRQVLSLTWKDFIAPEFHWTDTHYGTITAIFSIIYAIANLFAGRFVDWLGSKKGYLWAIAIWSLGACLHALCGWATEMSLRLKDVNEMIAASGALTSTIAITSVYYFIAARIVLAVGESGNFPAAIKVTAEYFPKKDRAFATSIFNAGSTIGALIAPVSIPPLASYFKSIGVGNGWEMAFIVIGALGFIWMGLWMFLYKKPNVNPRVNAAELEYIEQDNNNPEESAEQQAAANDFDNKKISFLQCFKFPQTWAVFVGKFMTDGVWWFFLFWTPAYISDVYGFASDTGTAQMLIFVLYAITMLSIYGGKLPTIIINKTGKNPYAARMQAMLIFALFPLLALFAQPLGNYSYWYPIMIIGIAG
;
A
#
# COMPACT_ATOMS: atom_id res chain seq x y z
N MET A 1 -17.74 -54.08 16.97
CA MET A 1 -17.26 -52.79 17.50
C MET A 1 -15.82 -52.64 17.07
N SER A 2 -15.61 -51.94 15.96
CA SER A 2 -14.28 -51.57 15.45
C SER A 2 -14.10 -50.09 15.81
N THR A 3 -13.33 -49.80 16.85
CA THR A 3 -12.89 -48.45 17.22
C THR A 3 -11.81 -48.05 16.22
N THR A 4 -12.20 -47.41 15.16
CA THR A 4 -11.28 -46.66 14.32
C THR A 4 -10.67 -45.53 15.17
N LYS A 5 -9.43 -45.75 15.63
CA LYS A 5 -8.55 -44.68 16.13
C LYS A 5 -8.32 -43.75 14.95
N THR A 6 -9.05 -42.63 14.92
CA THR A 6 -8.65 -41.48 14.14
C THR A 6 -7.30 -41.01 14.67
N SER A 7 -6.23 -41.35 13.99
CA SER A 7 -4.93 -40.70 14.19
C SER A 7 -5.18 -39.21 14.00
N SER A 8 -4.97 -38.39 15.02
CA SER A 8 -5.00 -36.93 14.88
C SER A 8 -3.83 -36.55 13.98
N GLU A 9 -4.08 -36.47 12.69
CA GLU A 9 -3.11 -35.87 11.76
C GLU A 9 -2.80 -34.47 12.25
N THR A 10 -1.52 -34.16 12.40
CA THR A 10 -1.08 -32.80 12.74
C THR A 10 -1.45 -31.88 11.56
N MET A 11 -2.07 -30.75 11.88
CA MET A 11 -2.52 -29.76 10.90
C MET A 11 -1.36 -29.26 10.03
N SER A 12 -1.52 -29.20 8.70
CA SER A 12 -0.46 -28.80 7.77
C SER A 12 -0.05 -27.33 7.87
N ASN A 13 -0.91 -26.48 8.42
CA ASN A 13 -0.68 -25.03 8.59
C ASN A 13 -0.32 -24.27 7.29
N TYR A 14 -0.73 -24.79 6.15
CA TYR A 14 -0.44 -24.20 4.84
C TYR A 14 -1.06 -22.81 4.65
N ARG A 15 -2.16 -22.51 5.35
CA ARG A 15 -2.80 -21.18 5.38
C ARG A 15 -1.82 -20.05 5.72
N TRP A 16 -0.79 -20.33 6.55
CA TRP A 16 0.21 -19.33 6.90
C TRP A 16 1.21 -19.05 5.79
N ILE A 17 1.47 -20.03 4.91
CA ILE A 17 2.26 -19.81 3.68
C ILE A 17 1.48 -18.86 2.75
N ILE A 18 0.17 -19.07 2.61
CA ILE A 18 -0.68 -18.16 1.84
C ILE A 18 -0.71 -16.76 2.48
N CYS A 19 -0.85 -16.67 3.81
CA CYS A 19 -0.78 -15.40 4.53
C CYS A 19 0.56 -14.67 4.30
N SER A 20 1.68 -15.38 4.31
CA SER A 20 3.00 -14.82 3.99
C SER A 20 3.09 -14.30 2.55
N MET A 21 2.42 -14.96 1.61
CA MET A 21 2.30 -14.47 0.23
C MET A 21 1.50 -13.16 0.16
N LEU A 22 0.41 -13.03 0.94
CA LEU A 22 -0.36 -11.79 1.02
C LEU A 22 0.46 -10.66 1.64
N PHE A 23 1.23 -10.96 2.70
CA PHE A 23 2.17 -10.03 3.31
C PHE A 23 3.22 -9.54 2.29
N PHE A 24 3.83 -10.46 1.55
CA PHE A 24 4.83 -10.11 0.55
C PHE A 24 4.23 -9.24 -0.58
N ALA A 25 3.03 -9.58 -1.09
CA ALA A 25 2.34 -8.75 -2.07
C ALA A 25 2.13 -7.32 -1.58
N THR A 26 1.67 -7.17 -0.31
CA THR A 26 1.43 -5.85 0.28
C THR A 26 2.73 -5.08 0.51
N ALA A 27 3.82 -5.76 0.90
CA ALA A 27 5.13 -5.13 1.04
C ALA A 27 5.66 -4.60 -0.31
N VAL A 28 5.59 -5.41 -1.37
CA VAL A 28 5.99 -4.98 -2.72
C VAL A 28 5.12 -3.83 -3.22
N ASN A 29 3.80 -3.89 -2.99
CA ASN A 29 2.87 -2.82 -3.36
C ASN A 29 3.27 -1.46 -2.75
N TYR A 30 3.68 -1.44 -1.49
CA TYR A 30 4.14 -0.22 -0.82
C TYR A 30 5.55 0.21 -1.26
N LEU A 31 6.43 -0.73 -1.59
CA LEU A 31 7.71 -0.43 -2.23
C LEU A 31 7.51 0.29 -3.56
N ASP A 32 6.70 -0.28 -4.47
CA ASP A 32 6.39 0.31 -5.78
C ASP A 32 5.85 1.74 -5.66
N ARG A 33 4.96 1.94 -4.70
CA ARG A 33 4.35 3.25 -4.44
C ARG A 33 5.36 4.32 -4.07
N GLN A 34 6.40 3.94 -3.34
CA GLN A 34 7.43 4.85 -2.86
C GLN A 34 8.58 5.10 -3.85
N VAL A 35 8.71 4.31 -4.92
CA VAL A 35 9.82 4.52 -5.88
C VAL A 35 9.84 5.95 -6.38
N LEU A 36 8.71 6.49 -6.82
CA LEU A 36 8.66 7.87 -7.31
C LEU A 36 8.97 8.88 -6.18
N SER A 37 8.40 8.72 -4.99
CA SER A 37 8.59 9.70 -3.90
C SER A 37 10.04 9.79 -3.42
N LEU A 38 10.79 8.69 -3.51
CA LEU A 38 12.18 8.61 -3.09
C LEU A 38 13.19 8.96 -4.20
N THR A 39 12.75 9.02 -5.47
CA THR A 39 13.64 9.28 -6.59
C THR A 39 13.35 10.60 -7.31
N TRP A 40 12.15 11.17 -7.17
CA TRP A 40 11.75 12.29 -8.00
C TRP A 40 12.61 13.54 -7.77
N LYS A 41 12.91 13.88 -6.51
CA LYS A 41 13.57 15.15 -6.18
C LYS A 41 15.03 15.19 -6.63
N ASP A 42 15.76 14.12 -6.31
CA ASP A 42 17.22 14.09 -6.47
C ASP A 42 17.67 13.46 -7.80
N PHE A 43 16.81 12.65 -8.44
CA PHE A 43 17.15 11.95 -9.69
C PHE A 43 16.31 12.43 -10.90
N ILE A 44 14.98 12.50 -10.75
CA ILE A 44 14.05 12.73 -11.87
C ILE A 44 13.88 14.23 -12.14
N ALA A 45 13.72 15.06 -11.09
CA ALA A 45 13.50 16.48 -11.25
C ALA A 45 14.66 17.22 -11.96
N PRO A 46 15.94 16.91 -11.71
CA PRO A 46 17.05 17.52 -12.47
C PRO A 46 17.04 17.15 -13.95
N GLU A 47 16.58 15.94 -14.30
CA GLU A 47 16.52 15.45 -15.68
C GLU A 47 15.40 16.13 -16.49
N PHE A 48 14.22 16.25 -15.90
CA PHE A 48 13.03 16.79 -16.60
C PHE A 48 12.67 18.21 -16.21
N HIS A 49 13.49 18.89 -15.41
CA HIS A 49 13.23 20.24 -14.89
C HIS A 49 11.91 20.33 -14.11
N TRP A 50 11.57 19.31 -13.32
CA TRP A 50 10.33 19.28 -12.54
C TRP A 50 10.39 20.25 -11.37
N THR A 51 9.23 20.85 -11.12
CA THR A 51 8.92 21.60 -9.90
C THR A 51 8.04 20.76 -8.98
N ASP A 52 7.88 21.20 -7.74
CA ASP A 52 6.96 20.58 -6.77
C ASP A 52 5.52 20.49 -7.33
N THR A 53 5.10 21.45 -8.16
CA THR A 53 3.78 21.44 -8.81
C THR A 53 3.63 20.27 -9.78
N HIS A 54 4.66 19.93 -10.54
CA HIS A 54 4.66 18.81 -11.48
C HIS A 54 4.51 17.49 -10.74
N TYR A 55 5.31 17.28 -9.71
CA TYR A 55 5.22 16.09 -8.84
C TYR A 55 3.88 16.03 -8.10
N GLY A 56 3.41 17.15 -7.55
CA GLY A 56 2.11 17.24 -6.89
C GLY A 56 0.95 16.89 -7.83
N THR A 57 1.01 17.30 -9.10
CA THR A 57 0.01 16.94 -10.11
C THR A 57 -0.02 15.44 -10.38
N ILE A 58 1.15 14.81 -10.54
CA ILE A 58 1.27 13.37 -10.78
C ILE A 58 0.69 12.58 -9.60
N THR A 59 1.03 12.97 -8.37
CA THR A 59 0.56 12.27 -7.15
C THR A 59 -0.92 12.51 -6.88
N ALA A 60 -1.44 13.70 -7.19
CA ALA A 60 -2.87 14.00 -7.07
C ALA A 60 -3.71 13.16 -8.05
N ILE A 61 -3.30 13.09 -9.31
CA ILE A 61 -4.00 12.28 -10.33
C ILE A 61 -3.93 10.79 -9.95
N PHE A 62 -2.76 10.30 -9.50
CA PHE A 62 -2.64 8.94 -8.98
C PHE A 62 -3.66 8.66 -7.88
N SER A 63 -3.76 9.55 -6.89
CA SER A 63 -4.67 9.37 -5.75
C SER A 63 -6.14 9.35 -6.17
N ILE A 64 -6.53 10.23 -7.11
CA ILE A 64 -7.90 10.27 -7.66
C ILE A 64 -8.23 8.98 -8.41
N ILE A 65 -7.35 8.55 -9.31
CA ILE A 65 -7.55 7.31 -10.08
C ILE A 65 -7.58 6.09 -9.18
N TYR A 66 -6.68 6.03 -8.18
CA TYR A 66 -6.65 4.96 -7.20
C TYR A 66 -7.96 4.89 -6.39
N ALA A 67 -8.49 6.03 -5.95
CA ALA A 67 -9.77 6.10 -5.24
C ALA A 67 -10.93 5.60 -6.12
N ILE A 68 -10.99 6.03 -7.39
CA ILE A 68 -12.00 5.57 -8.34
C ILE A 68 -11.87 4.06 -8.60
N ALA A 69 -10.65 3.58 -8.85
CA ALA A 69 -10.39 2.17 -9.13
C ALA A 69 -10.79 1.26 -7.96
N ASN A 70 -10.59 1.69 -6.71
CA ASN A 70 -11.00 0.96 -5.51
C ASN A 70 -12.51 0.67 -5.47
N LEU A 71 -13.36 1.54 -6.04
CA LEU A 71 -14.81 1.31 -6.10
C LEU A 71 -15.18 0.06 -6.93
N PHE A 72 -14.34 -0.29 -7.89
CA PHE A 72 -14.58 -1.39 -8.83
C PHE A 72 -13.71 -2.62 -8.54
N ALA A 73 -12.59 -2.44 -7.85
CA ALA A 73 -11.59 -3.48 -7.62
C ALA A 73 -12.15 -4.73 -6.92
N GLY A 74 -13.03 -4.55 -5.93
CA GLY A 74 -13.68 -5.68 -5.25
C GLY A 74 -14.52 -6.52 -6.21
N ARG A 75 -15.36 -5.88 -7.03
CA ARG A 75 -16.17 -6.57 -8.03
C ARG A 75 -15.34 -7.27 -9.09
N PHE A 76 -14.24 -6.67 -9.51
CA PHE A 76 -13.30 -7.27 -10.44
C PHE A 76 -12.69 -8.56 -9.89
N VAL A 77 -12.24 -8.55 -8.64
CA VAL A 77 -11.72 -9.73 -7.95
C VAL A 77 -12.80 -10.79 -7.74
N ASP A 78 -14.04 -10.37 -7.46
CA ASP A 78 -15.18 -11.30 -7.31
C ASP A 78 -15.52 -11.99 -8.62
N TRP A 79 -15.52 -11.26 -9.71
CA TRP A 79 -15.82 -11.78 -11.04
C TRP A 79 -14.76 -12.77 -11.55
N LEU A 80 -13.48 -12.46 -11.41
CA LEU A 80 -12.37 -13.33 -11.86
C LEU A 80 -12.02 -14.46 -10.89
N GLY A 81 -12.48 -14.34 -9.62
CA GLY A 81 -12.07 -15.20 -8.52
C GLY A 81 -10.68 -14.84 -7.99
N SER A 82 -10.39 -15.29 -6.76
CA SER A 82 -9.21 -14.88 -5.98
C SER A 82 -7.89 -15.11 -6.70
N LYS A 83 -7.70 -16.28 -7.34
CA LYS A 83 -6.45 -16.61 -8.04
C LYS A 83 -6.18 -15.68 -9.21
N LYS A 84 -7.12 -15.62 -10.14
CA LYS A 84 -6.94 -14.84 -11.39
C LYS A 84 -7.06 -13.34 -11.13
N GLY A 85 -8.01 -12.92 -10.28
CA GLY A 85 -8.19 -11.52 -9.93
C GLY A 85 -6.92 -10.92 -9.33
N TYR A 86 -6.28 -11.64 -8.42
CA TYR A 86 -5.03 -11.18 -7.81
C TYR A 86 -3.86 -11.16 -8.82
N LEU A 87 -3.73 -12.21 -9.66
CA LEU A 87 -2.71 -12.23 -10.72
C LEU A 87 -2.85 -11.04 -11.67
N TRP A 88 -4.06 -10.74 -12.14
CA TRP A 88 -4.29 -9.60 -13.02
C TRP A 88 -4.00 -8.25 -12.34
N ALA A 89 -4.44 -8.10 -11.09
CA ALA A 89 -4.14 -6.89 -10.33
C ALA A 89 -2.62 -6.65 -10.26
N ILE A 90 -1.85 -7.69 -9.88
CA ILE A 90 -0.38 -7.59 -9.78
C ILE A 90 0.27 -7.41 -11.15
N ALA A 91 -0.18 -8.10 -12.19
CA ALA A 91 0.33 -7.92 -13.55
C ALA A 91 0.20 -6.46 -14.01
N ILE A 92 -0.97 -5.86 -13.79
CA ILE A 92 -1.25 -4.48 -14.21
C ILE A 92 -0.37 -3.51 -13.41
N TRP A 93 -0.25 -3.65 -12.08
CA TRP A 93 0.58 -2.71 -11.32
C TRP A 93 2.07 -2.90 -11.63
N SER A 94 2.58 -4.14 -11.74
CA SER A 94 3.99 -4.38 -12.07
C SER A 94 4.35 -3.86 -13.46
N LEU A 95 3.41 -3.99 -14.42
CA LEU A 95 3.56 -3.36 -15.72
C LEU A 95 3.59 -1.83 -15.59
N GLY A 96 2.67 -1.26 -14.80
CA GLY A 96 2.63 0.19 -14.51
C GLY A 96 3.94 0.67 -13.89
N ALA A 97 4.51 -0.07 -12.93
CA ALA A 97 5.81 0.24 -12.34
C ALA A 97 6.92 0.26 -13.40
N CYS A 98 7.03 -0.79 -14.21
CA CYS A 98 8.04 -0.87 -15.27
C CYS A 98 7.85 0.20 -16.37
N LEU A 99 6.62 0.61 -16.67
CA LEU A 99 6.35 1.67 -17.64
C LEU A 99 6.95 3.02 -17.24
N HIS A 100 7.11 3.30 -15.93
CA HIS A 100 7.79 4.51 -15.49
C HIS A 100 9.22 4.60 -16.02
N ALA A 101 9.93 3.49 -16.10
CA ALA A 101 11.30 3.45 -16.62
C ALA A 101 11.38 3.89 -18.10
N LEU A 102 10.29 3.82 -18.84
CA LEU A 102 10.25 4.22 -20.26
C LEU A 102 9.87 5.70 -20.45
N CYS A 103 9.51 6.42 -19.38
CA CYS A 103 9.04 7.81 -19.50
C CYS A 103 10.13 8.76 -20.02
N GLY A 104 11.41 8.52 -19.64
CA GLY A 104 12.56 9.27 -20.17
C GLY A 104 12.68 9.10 -21.68
N TRP A 105 12.80 7.86 -22.12
CA TRP A 105 12.89 7.52 -23.54
C TRP A 105 11.67 8.02 -24.34
N ALA A 106 10.46 7.92 -23.81
CA ALA A 106 9.26 8.43 -24.48
C ALA A 106 9.27 9.95 -24.62
N THR A 107 9.82 10.68 -23.64
CA THR A 107 9.98 12.13 -23.69
C THR A 107 11.01 12.53 -24.76
N GLU A 108 12.18 11.88 -24.77
CA GLU A 108 13.21 12.09 -25.79
C GLU A 108 12.66 11.89 -27.21
N MET A 109 12.00 10.76 -27.45
CA MET A 109 11.40 10.44 -28.76
C MET A 109 10.36 11.46 -29.19
N SER A 110 9.50 11.91 -28.28
CA SER A 110 8.41 12.85 -28.60
C SER A 110 8.94 14.24 -28.94
N LEU A 111 10.02 14.66 -28.30
CA LEU A 111 10.62 15.97 -28.52
C LEU A 111 11.78 15.93 -29.52
N ARG A 112 12.09 14.74 -30.05
CA ARG A 112 13.20 14.48 -30.98
C ARG A 112 14.56 14.92 -30.44
N LEU A 113 14.77 14.73 -29.12
CA LEU A 113 16.04 14.97 -28.45
C LEU A 113 16.99 13.80 -28.74
N LYS A 114 18.29 14.06 -28.74
CA LYS A 114 19.31 13.06 -29.08
C LYS A 114 19.57 12.09 -27.94
N ASP A 115 19.62 12.64 -26.73
CA ASP A 115 19.92 11.88 -25.51
C ASP A 115 19.48 12.62 -24.23
N VAL A 116 19.62 11.96 -23.10
CA VAL A 116 19.35 12.49 -21.77
C VAL A 116 20.18 13.76 -21.45
N ASN A 117 21.40 13.87 -21.98
CA ASN A 117 22.24 15.05 -21.71
C ASN A 117 21.67 16.31 -22.36
N GLU A 118 21.08 16.17 -23.54
CA GLU A 118 20.35 17.28 -24.20
C GLU A 118 19.12 17.70 -23.38
N MET A 119 18.44 16.74 -22.76
CA MET A 119 17.31 17.01 -21.84
C MET A 119 17.78 17.81 -20.61
N ILE A 120 18.83 17.34 -19.94
CA ILE A 120 19.38 17.98 -18.73
C ILE A 120 19.95 19.37 -19.03
N ALA A 121 20.62 19.53 -20.17
CA ALA A 121 21.23 20.81 -20.61
C ALA A 121 20.23 21.80 -21.21
N ALA A 122 18.95 21.44 -21.33
CA ALA A 122 17.92 22.28 -21.93
C ALA A 122 17.76 23.61 -21.16
N SER A 123 17.41 24.67 -21.89
CA SER A 123 17.19 25.99 -21.32
C SER A 123 16.02 26.73 -21.99
N GLY A 124 15.52 27.77 -21.35
CA GLY A 124 14.43 28.60 -21.87
C GLY A 124 13.11 27.81 -21.98
N ALA A 125 12.39 28.03 -23.09
CA ALA A 125 11.07 27.40 -23.31
C ALA A 125 11.10 25.86 -23.42
N LEU A 126 12.26 25.30 -23.81
CA LEU A 126 12.40 23.84 -23.95
C LEU A 126 12.27 23.14 -22.61
N THR A 127 12.76 23.73 -21.51
CA THR A 127 12.63 23.14 -20.15
C THR A 127 11.18 22.93 -19.77
N SER A 128 10.31 23.90 -20.00
CA SER A 128 8.88 23.78 -19.71
C SER A 128 8.20 22.71 -20.60
N THR A 129 8.63 22.61 -21.85
CA THR A 129 8.10 21.59 -22.77
C THR A 129 8.51 20.19 -22.34
N ILE A 130 9.77 19.98 -21.93
CA ILE A 130 10.28 18.71 -21.40
C ILE A 130 9.51 18.34 -20.12
N ALA A 131 9.37 19.28 -19.19
CA ALA A 131 8.66 19.05 -17.94
C ALA A 131 7.21 18.62 -18.18
N ILE A 132 6.47 19.35 -19.00
CA ILE A 132 5.05 19.04 -19.27
C ILE A 132 4.93 17.70 -20.01
N THR A 133 5.75 17.44 -21.02
CA THR A 133 5.70 16.19 -21.80
C THR A 133 5.98 14.98 -20.92
N SER A 134 7.04 15.03 -20.11
CA SER A 134 7.38 13.95 -19.19
C SER A 134 6.30 13.70 -18.14
N VAL A 135 5.68 14.77 -17.59
CA VAL A 135 4.55 14.67 -16.65
C VAL A 135 3.40 13.87 -17.25
N TYR A 136 3.05 14.06 -18.52
CA TYR A 136 2.00 13.28 -19.16
C TYR A 136 2.34 11.78 -19.24
N TYR A 137 3.58 11.41 -19.55
CA TYR A 137 4.02 10.01 -19.56
C TYR A 137 4.01 9.40 -18.17
N PHE A 138 4.51 10.13 -17.17
CA PHE A 138 4.45 9.67 -15.79
C PHE A 138 3.01 9.53 -15.27
N ILE A 139 2.10 10.42 -15.63
CA ILE A 139 0.67 10.30 -15.32
C ILE A 139 0.10 9.03 -15.96
N ALA A 140 0.40 8.78 -17.23
CA ALA A 140 -0.09 7.59 -17.94
C ALA A 140 0.38 6.30 -17.23
N ALA A 141 1.67 6.20 -16.90
CA ALA A 141 2.22 5.07 -16.16
C ALA A 141 1.59 4.95 -14.75
N ARG A 142 1.37 6.07 -14.05
CA ARG A 142 0.70 6.12 -12.74
C ARG A 142 -0.76 5.68 -12.79
N ILE A 143 -1.49 5.97 -13.86
CA ILE A 143 -2.87 5.48 -14.03
C ILE A 143 -2.88 3.96 -14.10
N VAL A 144 -1.98 3.35 -14.90
CA VAL A 144 -1.86 1.90 -14.99
C VAL A 144 -1.52 1.29 -13.62
N LEU A 145 -0.53 1.88 -12.93
CA LEU A 145 -0.13 1.48 -11.59
C LEU A 145 -1.31 1.53 -10.61
N ALA A 146 -2.03 2.65 -10.55
CA ALA A 146 -3.14 2.87 -9.62
C ALA A 146 -4.27 1.85 -9.81
N VAL A 147 -4.62 1.56 -11.07
CA VAL A 147 -5.66 0.55 -11.40
C VAL A 147 -5.24 -0.82 -10.90
N GLY A 148 -4.00 -1.22 -11.12
CA GLY A 148 -3.50 -2.52 -10.65
C GLY A 148 -3.43 -2.59 -9.11
N GLU A 149 -2.86 -1.58 -8.47
CA GLU A 149 -2.68 -1.52 -7.02
C GLU A 149 -4.01 -1.58 -6.25
N SER A 150 -5.07 -1.00 -6.79
CA SER A 150 -6.39 -1.00 -6.16
C SER A 150 -6.94 -2.40 -5.89
N GLY A 151 -6.53 -3.40 -6.68
CA GLY A 151 -6.94 -4.80 -6.51
C GLY A 151 -6.26 -5.54 -5.36
N ASN A 152 -5.18 -5.04 -4.80
CA ASN A 152 -4.38 -5.75 -3.80
C ASN A 152 -5.18 -6.06 -2.52
N PHE A 153 -5.73 -5.05 -1.86
CA PHE A 153 -6.46 -5.23 -0.60
C PHE A 153 -7.74 -6.07 -0.75
N PRO A 154 -8.62 -5.82 -1.72
CA PRO A 154 -9.79 -6.66 -1.94
C PRO A 154 -9.44 -8.13 -2.18
N ALA A 155 -8.39 -8.40 -2.99
CA ALA A 155 -7.94 -9.76 -3.24
C ALA A 155 -7.36 -10.42 -1.99
N ALA A 156 -6.53 -9.70 -1.20
CA ALA A 156 -5.97 -10.21 0.04
C ALA A 156 -7.05 -10.54 1.08
N ILE A 157 -8.05 -9.67 1.25
CA ILE A 157 -9.18 -9.91 2.16
C ILE A 157 -9.97 -11.14 1.72
N LYS A 158 -10.26 -11.28 0.42
CA LYS A 158 -10.98 -12.44 -0.12
C LYS A 158 -10.22 -13.74 0.11
N VAL A 159 -8.92 -13.78 -0.17
CA VAL A 159 -8.06 -14.94 0.08
C VAL A 159 -8.00 -15.28 1.58
N THR A 160 -7.94 -14.26 2.44
CA THR A 160 -7.99 -14.47 3.90
C THR A 160 -9.32 -15.09 4.31
N ALA A 161 -10.43 -14.65 3.72
CA ALA A 161 -11.74 -15.25 4.00
C ALA A 161 -11.86 -16.71 3.52
N GLU A 162 -11.11 -17.09 2.47
CA GLU A 162 -11.08 -18.46 1.92
C GLU A 162 -10.20 -19.42 2.75
N TYR A 163 -9.12 -18.93 3.36
CA TYR A 163 -8.11 -19.74 4.05
C TYR A 163 -8.20 -19.70 5.57
N PHE A 164 -8.97 -18.76 6.14
CA PHE A 164 -9.03 -18.60 7.59
C PHE A 164 -10.47 -18.61 8.09
N PRO A 165 -10.74 -19.36 9.19
CA PRO A 165 -12.03 -19.28 9.88
C PRO A 165 -12.23 -17.87 10.47
N LYS A 166 -13.48 -17.47 10.72
CA LYS A 166 -13.85 -16.12 11.20
C LYS A 166 -13.02 -15.65 12.38
N LYS A 167 -12.73 -16.55 13.34
CA LYS A 167 -11.96 -16.24 14.56
C LYS A 167 -10.52 -15.78 14.27
N ASP A 168 -9.89 -16.28 13.18
CA ASP A 168 -8.49 -16.01 12.85
C ASP A 168 -8.32 -14.93 11.76
N ARG A 169 -9.41 -14.54 11.05
CA ARG A 169 -9.35 -13.57 9.94
C ARG A 169 -8.76 -12.23 10.35
N ALA A 170 -9.13 -11.74 11.54
CA ALA A 170 -8.60 -10.46 12.04
C ALA A 170 -7.08 -10.51 12.21
N PHE A 171 -6.56 -11.61 12.76
CA PHE A 171 -5.13 -11.80 12.96
C PHE A 171 -4.38 -11.96 11.62
N ALA A 172 -4.89 -12.79 10.71
CA ALA A 172 -4.32 -12.92 9.36
C ALA A 172 -4.31 -11.60 8.59
N THR A 173 -5.39 -10.81 8.72
CA THR A 173 -5.49 -9.46 8.12
C THR A 173 -4.44 -8.52 8.71
N SER A 174 -4.19 -8.56 10.01
CA SER A 174 -3.15 -7.74 10.64
C SER A 174 -1.75 -8.09 10.15
N ILE A 175 -1.48 -9.38 9.89
CA ILE A 175 -0.19 -9.84 9.37
C ILE A 175 0.03 -9.30 7.95
N PHE A 176 -0.91 -9.48 7.02
CA PHE A 176 -0.67 -8.97 5.68
C PHE A 176 -0.66 -7.44 5.61
N ASN A 177 -1.44 -6.75 6.44
CA ASN A 177 -1.38 -5.28 6.55
C ASN A 177 -0.02 -4.80 7.07
N ALA A 178 0.64 -5.54 7.97
CA ALA A 178 2.00 -5.22 8.41
C ALA A 178 3.00 -5.17 7.24
N GLY A 179 2.71 -5.85 6.13
CA GLY A 179 3.48 -5.76 4.90
C GLY A 179 3.61 -4.33 4.38
N SER A 180 2.57 -3.49 4.51
CA SER A 180 2.62 -2.09 4.09
C SER A 180 3.68 -1.30 4.86
N THR A 181 3.75 -1.50 6.17
CA THR A 181 4.73 -0.82 7.02
C THR A 181 6.15 -1.33 6.76
N ILE A 182 6.31 -2.63 6.57
CA ILE A 182 7.62 -3.22 6.22
C ILE A 182 8.08 -2.73 4.84
N GLY A 183 7.19 -2.65 3.85
CA GLY A 183 7.49 -2.04 2.55
C GLY A 183 7.95 -0.60 2.69
N ALA A 184 7.24 0.20 3.50
CA ALA A 184 7.59 1.59 3.77
C ALA A 184 8.95 1.75 4.48
N LEU A 185 9.28 0.83 5.40
CA LEU A 185 10.59 0.82 6.10
C LEU A 185 11.75 0.43 5.19
N ILE A 186 11.55 -0.52 4.29
CA ILE A 186 12.60 -1.01 3.39
C ILE A 186 12.85 -0.03 2.25
N ALA A 187 11.85 0.70 1.80
CA ALA A 187 11.93 1.59 0.64
C ALA A 187 13.09 2.61 0.72
N PRO A 188 13.23 3.43 1.77
CA PRO A 188 14.28 4.46 1.83
C PRO A 188 15.69 3.90 1.89
N VAL A 189 15.87 2.69 2.42
CA VAL A 189 17.20 2.04 2.52
C VAL A 189 17.54 1.18 1.31
N SER A 190 16.60 0.95 0.40
CA SER A 190 16.80 0.12 -0.80
C SER A 190 16.71 0.91 -2.10
N ILE A 191 15.72 1.77 -2.27
CA ILE A 191 15.41 2.42 -3.55
C ILE A 191 16.46 3.47 -3.94
N PRO A 192 16.81 4.48 -3.10
CA PRO A 192 17.80 5.47 -3.49
C PRO A 192 19.20 4.88 -3.70
N PRO A 193 19.71 3.95 -2.84
CA PRO A 193 20.99 3.28 -3.12
C PRO A 193 20.97 2.48 -4.41
N LEU A 194 19.85 1.83 -4.74
CA LEU A 194 19.70 1.11 -6.00
C LEU A 194 19.80 2.06 -7.19
N ALA A 195 19.12 3.21 -7.15
CA ALA A 195 19.19 4.22 -8.19
C ALA A 195 20.62 4.77 -8.33
N SER A 196 21.27 5.13 -7.22
CA SER A 196 22.66 5.62 -7.22
C SER A 196 23.65 4.58 -7.76
N TYR A 197 23.46 3.30 -7.43
CA TYR A 197 24.30 2.23 -7.95
C TYR A 197 24.20 2.12 -9.48
N PHE A 198 22.97 2.07 -10.03
CA PHE A 198 22.80 1.99 -11.48
C PHE A 198 23.29 3.24 -12.22
N LYS A 199 23.10 4.42 -11.62
CA LYS A 199 23.68 5.66 -12.14
C LYS A 199 25.21 5.60 -12.17
N SER A 200 25.86 5.05 -11.13
CA SER A 200 27.33 4.95 -11.04
C SER A 200 27.97 4.02 -12.07
N ILE A 201 27.22 3.00 -12.52
CA ILE A 201 27.67 2.07 -13.57
C ILE A 201 27.23 2.50 -14.98
N GLY A 202 26.61 3.69 -15.12
CA GLY A 202 26.23 4.27 -16.41
C GLY A 202 24.97 3.66 -17.05
N VAL A 203 24.08 3.08 -16.26
CA VAL A 203 22.80 2.56 -16.75
C VAL A 203 21.72 3.62 -16.54
N GLY A 204 21.49 4.47 -17.53
CA GLY A 204 20.57 5.61 -17.47
C GLY A 204 20.96 6.59 -16.36
N ASN A 205 19.99 7.28 -15.80
CA ASN A 205 20.16 8.09 -14.58
C ASN A 205 19.90 7.29 -13.29
N GLY A 206 19.69 5.96 -13.41
CA GLY A 206 19.58 5.00 -12.33
C GLY A 206 18.18 4.85 -11.75
N TRP A 207 17.35 5.89 -11.79
CA TRP A 207 15.96 5.85 -11.29
C TRP A 207 15.10 4.89 -12.11
N GLU A 208 15.35 4.74 -13.40
CA GLU A 208 14.63 3.82 -14.30
C GLU A 208 14.77 2.38 -13.80
N MET A 209 16.01 2.02 -13.43
CA MET A 209 16.30 0.68 -12.93
C MET A 209 15.67 0.42 -11.55
N ALA A 210 15.50 1.45 -10.72
CA ALA A 210 14.75 1.31 -9.47
C ALA A 210 13.29 0.89 -9.75
N PHE A 211 12.63 1.51 -10.72
CA PHE A 211 11.27 1.11 -11.14
C PHE A 211 11.23 -0.30 -11.73
N ILE A 212 12.20 -0.66 -12.57
CA ILE A 212 12.26 -2.01 -13.16
C ILE A 212 12.46 -3.08 -12.10
N VAL A 213 13.43 -2.89 -11.21
CA VAL A 213 13.78 -3.90 -10.19
C VAL A 213 12.62 -4.10 -9.21
N ILE A 214 12.03 -3.01 -8.71
CA ILE A 214 10.92 -3.11 -7.76
C ILE A 214 9.67 -3.67 -8.47
N GLY A 215 9.33 -3.18 -9.67
CA GLY A 215 8.22 -3.72 -10.46
C GLY A 215 8.39 -5.20 -10.83
N ALA A 216 9.63 -5.65 -11.07
CA ALA A 216 9.94 -7.05 -11.32
C ALA A 216 9.63 -7.98 -10.13
N LEU A 217 9.72 -7.48 -8.89
CA LEU A 217 9.31 -8.25 -7.69
C LEU A 217 7.85 -8.71 -7.77
N GLY A 218 6.97 -7.91 -8.35
CA GLY A 218 5.58 -8.30 -8.58
C GLY A 218 5.46 -9.47 -9.55
N PHE A 219 6.23 -9.49 -10.64
CA PHE A 219 6.25 -10.63 -11.57
C PHE A 219 6.82 -11.90 -10.91
N ILE A 220 7.86 -11.78 -10.06
CA ILE A 220 8.37 -12.90 -9.27
C ILE A 220 7.27 -13.42 -8.34
N TRP A 221 6.56 -12.52 -7.65
CA TRP A 221 5.44 -12.90 -6.81
C TRP A 221 4.35 -13.65 -7.60
N MET A 222 4.02 -13.18 -8.80
CA MET A 222 3.05 -13.85 -9.67
C MET A 222 3.45 -15.29 -9.99
N GLY A 223 4.73 -15.52 -10.29
CA GLY A 223 5.27 -16.86 -10.48
C GLY A 223 5.02 -17.75 -9.27
N LEU A 224 5.41 -17.27 -8.07
CA LEU A 224 5.17 -17.99 -6.82
C LEU A 224 3.68 -18.26 -6.59
N TRP A 225 2.82 -17.26 -6.81
CA TRP A 225 1.39 -17.38 -6.62
C TRP A 225 0.73 -18.42 -7.52
N MET A 226 1.14 -18.50 -8.76
CA MET A 226 0.63 -19.52 -9.70
C MET A 226 0.86 -20.94 -9.19
N PHE A 227 2.00 -21.21 -8.55
CA PHE A 227 2.37 -22.53 -8.04
C PHE A 227 1.82 -22.81 -6.63
N LEU A 228 1.79 -21.80 -5.76
CA LEU A 228 1.42 -21.97 -4.36
C LEU A 228 -0.09 -21.90 -4.14
N TYR A 229 -0.80 -20.99 -4.83
CA TYR A 229 -2.21 -20.79 -4.56
C TYR A 229 -3.11 -21.74 -5.35
N LYS A 230 -3.92 -22.47 -4.59
CA LYS A 230 -5.15 -23.15 -5.03
C LYS A 230 -6.20 -22.95 -3.95
N LYS A 231 -7.49 -23.12 -4.26
CA LYS A 231 -8.52 -23.08 -3.22
C LYS A 231 -8.27 -24.17 -2.17
N PRO A 232 -8.60 -23.95 -0.87
CA PRO A 232 -8.28 -24.93 0.19
C PRO A 232 -8.75 -26.34 -0.09
N ASN A 233 -9.96 -26.51 -0.58
CA ASN A 233 -10.59 -27.81 -0.88
C ASN A 233 -9.96 -28.60 -2.03
N VAL A 234 -9.16 -27.98 -2.88
CA VAL A 234 -8.46 -28.62 -4.02
C VAL A 234 -6.94 -28.51 -3.91
N ASN A 235 -6.43 -27.97 -2.81
CA ASN A 235 -5.01 -27.82 -2.60
C ASN A 235 -4.41 -29.07 -1.95
N PRO A 236 -3.54 -29.83 -2.63
CA PRO A 236 -2.97 -31.06 -2.10
C PRO A 236 -2.04 -30.84 -0.89
N ARG A 237 -1.68 -29.60 -0.60
CA ARG A 237 -0.82 -29.23 0.55
C ARG A 237 -1.62 -28.91 1.81
N VAL A 238 -2.95 -28.83 1.71
CA VAL A 238 -3.89 -28.66 2.83
C VAL A 238 -4.41 -30.05 3.17
N ASN A 239 -4.05 -30.57 4.36
CA ASN A 239 -4.54 -31.88 4.80
C ASN A 239 -5.98 -31.79 5.36
N ALA A 240 -6.60 -32.95 5.57
CA ALA A 240 -7.99 -33.02 6.01
C ALA A 240 -8.23 -32.27 7.33
N ALA A 241 -7.30 -32.34 8.29
CA ALA A 241 -7.41 -31.66 9.57
C ALA A 241 -7.36 -30.12 9.43
N GLU A 242 -6.55 -29.59 8.50
CA GLU A 242 -6.52 -28.16 8.22
C GLU A 242 -7.76 -27.70 7.44
N LEU A 243 -8.25 -28.51 6.49
CA LEU A 243 -9.46 -28.21 5.76
C LEU A 243 -10.68 -28.13 6.69
N GLU A 244 -10.83 -29.11 7.61
CA GLU A 244 -11.88 -29.10 8.64
C GLU A 244 -11.78 -27.83 9.52
N TYR A 245 -10.56 -27.44 9.90
CA TYR A 245 -10.33 -26.23 10.67
C TYR A 245 -10.72 -24.96 9.89
N ILE A 246 -10.41 -24.88 8.61
CA ILE A 246 -10.78 -23.73 7.76
C ILE A 246 -12.30 -23.63 7.61
N GLU A 247 -12.97 -24.78 7.44
CA GLU A 247 -14.41 -24.86 7.18
C GLU A 247 -15.27 -24.96 8.45
N GLN A 248 -14.67 -24.86 9.66
CA GLN A 248 -15.39 -25.03 10.91
C GLN A 248 -16.63 -24.12 11.07
N ASP A 249 -16.58 -22.91 10.45
CA ASP A 249 -17.69 -21.96 10.47
C ASP A 249 -18.86 -22.41 9.58
N ASN A 250 -18.60 -23.25 8.55
CA ASN A 250 -19.61 -23.77 7.63
C ASN A 250 -20.30 -25.03 8.18
N ASN A 251 -19.65 -25.70 9.13
CA ASN A 251 -20.10 -26.98 9.67
C ASN A 251 -21.03 -26.80 10.91
N ASN A 252 -21.29 -25.57 11.34
CA ASN A 252 -22.21 -25.28 12.43
C ASN A 252 -23.63 -25.04 11.88
N PRO A 253 -24.62 -25.97 12.06
CA PRO A 253 -25.91 -25.88 11.40
C PRO A 253 -26.72 -24.63 11.77
N GLU A 254 -26.60 -24.15 13.01
CA GLU A 254 -27.30 -22.95 13.48
C GLU A 254 -26.72 -21.68 12.87
N GLU A 255 -25.39 -21.54 12.84
CA GLU A 255 -24.74 -20.39 12.19
C GLU A 255 -24.91 -20.41 10.67
N SER A 256 -24.95 -21.60 10.06
CA SER A 256 -25.21 -21.76 8.62
C SER A 256 -26.63 -21.33 8.24
N ALA A 257 -27.61 -21.62 9.07
CA ALA A 257 -29.01 -21.21 8.86
C ALA A 257 -29.19 -19.69 9.05
N GLU A 258 -28.56 -19.11 10.08
CA GLU A 258 -28.58 -17.65 10.29
C GLU A 258 -27.84 -16.89 9.17
N GLN A 259 -26.71 -17.45 8.69
CA GLN A 259 -25.98 -16.85 7.58
C GLN A 259 -26.72 -16.94 6.26
N GLN A 260 -27.40 -18.06 5.98
CA GLN A 260 -28.27 -18.19 4.80
C GLN A 260 -29.47 -17.27 4.89
N ALA A 261 -30.08 -17.13 6.06
CA ALA A 261 -31.16 -16.18 6.27
C ALA A 261 -30.72 -14.73 6.13
N ALA A 262 -29.54 -14.38 6.69
CA ALA A 262 -28.94 -13.07 6.55
C ALA A 262 -28.48 -12.78 5.11
N ALA A 263 -27.92 -13.76 4.40
CA ALA A 263 -27.52 -13.63 2.99
C ALA A 263 -28.75 -13.46 2.09
N ASN A 264 -29.81 -14.20 2.33
CA ASN A 264 -31.08 -14.07 1.61
C ASN A 264 -31.78 -12.73 1.89
N ASP A 265 -31.74 -12.24 3.14
CA ASP A 265 -32.23 -10.90 3.49
C ASP A 265 -31.36 -9.79 2.88
N PHE A 266 -30.04 -10.00 2.80
CA PHE A 266 -29.09 -9.09 2.15
C PHE A 266 -29.28 -9.06 0.62
N ASP A 267 -29.53 -10.21 -0.02
CA ASP A 267 -29.81 -10.29 -1.47
C ASP A 267 -31.17 -9.68 -1.84
N ASN A 268 -32.15 -9.79 -0.96
CA ASN A 268 -33.46 -9.17 -1.12
C ASN A 268 -33.46 -7.65 -0.85
N LYS A 269 -32.46 -7.15 -0.08
CA LYS A 269 -32.29 -5.73 0.25
C LYS A 269 -31.03 -5.14 -0.37
N LYS A 270 -30.72 -5.46 -1.63
CA LYS A 270 -29.57 -4.84 -2.33
C LYS A 270 -29.70 -3.31 -2.30
N ILE A 271 -28.97 -2.69 -1.39
CA ILE A 271 -28.89 -1.23 -1.29
C ILE A 271 -27.97 -0.75 -2.41
N SER A 272 -28.48 0.15 -3.27
CA SER A 272 -27.67 0.81 -4.28
C SER A 272 -26.53 1.60 -3.61
N PHE A 273 -25.37 1.69 -4.28
CA PHE A 273 -24.24 2.50 -3.80
C PHE A 273 -24.66 3.92 -3.39
N LEU A 274 -25.50 4.57 -4.17
CA LEU A 274 -26.00 5.91 -3.85
C LEU A 274 -26.95 5.94 -2.63
N GLN A 275 -27.64 4.85 -2.35
CA GLN A 275 -28.50 4.74 -1.15
C GLN A 275 -27.67 4.63 0.13
N CYS A 276 -26.41 4.16 0.07
CA CYS A 276 -25.52 4.13 1.23
C CYS A 276 -25.30 5.53 1.81
N PHE A 277 -25.30 6.58 0.98
CA PHE A 277 -25.15 7.97 1.44
C PHE A 277 -26.35 8.53 2.21
N LYS A 278 -27.46 7.80 2.29
CA LYS A 278 -28.61 8.16 3.15
C LYS A 278 -28.34 7.84 4.63
N PHE A 279 -27.34 7.03 4.94
CA PHE A 279 -27.02 6.62 6.31
C PHE A 279 -25.95 7.52 6.92
N PRO A 280 -26.20 8.09 8.14
CA PRO A 280 -25.20 8.93 8.84
C PRO A 280 -23.88 8.21 9.08
N GLN A 281 -23.91 6.89 9.28
CA GLN A 281 -22.72 6.06 9.50
C GLN A 281 -21.77 6.08 8.28
N THR A 282 -22.32 6.11 7.07
CA THR A 282 -21.55 6.20 5.83
C THR A 282 -20.78 7.53 5.78
N TRP A 283 -21.45 8.62 6.14
CA TRP A 283 -20.81 9.94 6.19
C TRP A 283 -19.74 10.02 7.26
N ALA A 284 -19.98 9.43 8.44
CA ALA A 284 -18.97 9.39 9.51
C ALA A 284 -17.68 8.67 9.05
N VAL A 285 -17.82 7.50 8.39
CA VAL A 285 -16.68 6.76 7.84
C VAL A 285 -16.02 7.54 6.70
N PHE A 286 -16.81 8.12 5.79
CA PHE A 286 -16.32 8.88 4.65
C PHE A 286 -15.47 10.09 5.09
N VAL A 287 -16.01 10.93 5.97
CA VAL A 287 -15.30 12.12 6.48
C VAL A 287 -14.09 11.71 7.30
N GLY A 288 -14.20 10.69 8.17
CA GLY A 288 -13.09 10.19 8.96
C GLY A 288 -11.93 9.73 8.09
N LYS A 289 -12.20 8.90 7.08
CA LYS A 289 -11.16 8.42 6.14
C LYS A 289 -10.59 9.55 5.28
N PHE A 290 -11.43 10.46 4.79
CA PHE A 290 -10.97 11.59 4.00
C PHE A 290 -9.96 12.45 4.78
N MET A 291 -10.23 12.70 6.05
CA MET A 291 -9.35 13.51 6.90
C MET A 291 -8.04 12.77 7.28
N THR A 292 -8.12 11.49 7.60
CA THR A 292 -6.95 10.73 8.08
C THR A 292 -6.03 10.29 6.94
N ASP A 293 -6.59 9.77 5.85
CA ASP A 293 -5.79 9.25 4.75
C ASP A 293 -5.03 10.37 4.02
N GLY A 294 -5.59 11.58 3.94
CA GLY A 294 -4.91 12.74 3.36
C GLY A 294 -3.61 13.09 4.08
N VAL A 295 -3.60 13.05 5.42
CA VAL A 295 -2.40 13.31 6.23
C VAL A 295 -1.34 12.23 6.02
N TRP A 296 -1.75 10.96 6.06
CA TRP A 296 -0.86 9.83 5.83
C TRP A 296 -0.20 9.87 4.44
N TRP A 297 -1.00 10.10 3.38
CA TRP A 297 -0.49 10.19 2.02
C TRP A 297 0.46 11.37 1.83
N PHE A 298 0.18 12.51 2.47
CA PHE A 298 1.08 13.65 2.46
C PHE A 298 2.46 13.27 3.05
N PHE A 299 2.49 12.68 4.22
CA PHE A 299 3.75 12.26 4.81
C PHE A 299 4.48 11.22 3.97
N LEU A 300 3.76 10.26 3.38
CA LEU A 300 4.36 9.24 2.54
C LEU A 300 5.03 9.80 1.28
N PHE A 301 4.39 10.77 0.62
CA PHE A 301 4.86 11.29 -0.66
C PHE A 301 5.84 12.47 -0.53
N TRP A 302 5.69 13.29 0.49
CA TRP A 302 6.40 14.56 0.57
C TRP A 302 7.56 14.59 1.57
N THR A 303 7.63 13.66 2.53
CA THR A 303 8.72 13.65 3.52
C THR A 303 10.12 13.54 2.89
N PRO A 304 10.36 12.69 1.85
CA PRO A 304 11.68 12.64 1.24
C PRO A 304 12.10 13.99 0.64
N ALA A 305 11.19 14.65 -0.07
CA ALA A 305 11.43 15.98 -0.64
C ALA A 305 11.66 17.04 0.44
N TYR A 306 10.87 17.01 1.53
CA TYR A 306 11.05 17.90 2.68
C TYR A 306 12.46 17.78 3.29
N ILE A 307 12.96 16.56 3.44
CA ILE A 307 14.31 16.32 3.97
C ILE A 307 15.38 16.87 3.02
N SER A 308 15.21 16.67 1.72
CA SER A 308 16.13 17.19 0.71
C SER A 308 16.12 18.71 0.63
N ASP A 309 14.95 19.34 0.58
CA ASP A 309 14.80 20.79 0.41
C ASP A 309 15.19 21.59 1.65
N VAL A 310 14.80 21.11 2.83
CA VAL A 310 14.97 21.88 4.08
C VAL A 310 16.33 21.63 4.73
N TYR A 311 16.84 20.40 4.64
CA TYR A 311 18.09 20.01 5.32
C TYR A 311 19.23 19.70 4.35
N GLY A 312 19.02 19.72 3.04
CA GLY A 312 20.03 19.46 2.02
C GLY A 312 20.51 18.00 1.99
N PHE A 313 19.76 17.08 2.59
CA PHE A 313 20.10 15.66 2.55
C PHE A 313 19.43 14.98 1.37
N ALA A 314 20.18 14.74 0.29
CA ALA A 314 19.69 13.97 -0.84
C ALA A 314 19.27 12.56 -0.40
N SER A 315 18.26 11.98 -1.06
CA SER A 315 17.61 10.73 -0.66
C SER A 315 18.55 9.51 -0.66
N ASP A 316 19.65 9.56 -1.40
CA ASP A 316 20.69 8.53 -1.43
C ASP A 316 21.72 8.65 -0.30
N THR A 317 21.67 9.71 0.51
CA THR A 317 22.56 9.85 1.67
C THR A 317 22.11 8.95 2.83
N GLY A 318 23.07 8.35 3.53
CA GLY A 318 22.77 7.52 4.70
C GLY A 318 21.96 8.26 5.79
N THR A 319 22.16 9.57 5.92
CA THR A 319 21.40 10.42 6.87
C THR A 319 19.94 10.50 6.46
N ALA A 320 19.61 10.82 5.20
CA ALA A 320 18.24 10.88 4.73
C ALA A 320 17.52 9.54 4.87
N GLN A 321 18.20 8.45 4.47
CA GLN A 321 17.67 7.08 4.61
C GLN A 321 17.35 6.73 6.06
N MET A 322 18.25 7.07 6.99
CA MET A 322 18.06 6.84 8.42
C MET A 322 16.89 7.68 8.97
N LEU A 323 16.77 8.94 8.57
CA LEU A 323 15.67 9.82 9.01
C LEU A 323 14.32 9.28 8.56
N ILE A 324 14.18 8.89 7.29
CA ILE A 324 12.93 8.34 6.75
C ILE A 324 12.63 6.97 7.37
N PHE A 325 13.66 6.12 7.56
CA PHE A 325 13.49 4.84 8.25
C PHE A 325 12.98 5.02 9.68
N VAL A 326 13.59 5.93 10.46
CA VAL A 326 13.17 6.22 11.85
C VAL A 326 11.75 6.77 11.88
N LEU A 327 11.37 7.64 10.95
CA LEU A 327 10.00 8.14 10.84
C LEU A 327 9.00 6.98 10.71
N TYR A 328 9.21 6.08 9.76
CA TYR A 328 8.30 4.93 9.58
C TYR A 328 8.39 3.92 10.73
N ALA A 329 9.55 3.77 11.36
CA ALA A 329 9.69 2.95 12.56
C ALA A 329 8.85 3.50 13.73
N ILE A 330 8.78 4.82 13.87
CA ILE A 330 7.91 5.46 14.87
C ILE A 330 6.43 5.25 14.53
N THR A 331 6.04 5.39 13.27
CA THR A 331 4.64 5.16 12.87
C THR A 331 4.19 3.71 13.14
N MET A 332 5.10 2.72 13.16
CA MET A 332 4.76 1.34 13.58
C MET A 332 4.24 1.26 15.01
N LEU A 333 4.62 2.19 15.88
CA LEU A 333 4.12 2.21 17.26
C LEU A 333 2.60 2.42 17.33
N SER A 334 1.98 2.94 16.26
CA SER A 334 0.52 3.06 16.11
C SER A 334 -0.22 1.72 16.28
N ILE A 335 0.45 0.58 16.03
CA ILE A 335 -0.11 -0.76 16.28
C ILE A 335 -0.57 -0.90 17.73
N TYR A 336 0.16 -0.32 18.68
CA TYR A 336 -0.24 -0.31 20.09
C TYR A 336 -1.44 0.59 20.37
N GLY A 337 -1.73 1.54 19.51
CA GLY A 337 -2.91 2.40 19.59
C GLY A 337 -4.23 1.64 19.60
N GLY A 338 -4.27 0.48 18.93
CA GLY A 338 -5.42 -0.42 18.97
C GLY A 338 -5.78 -0.94 20.37
N LYS A 339 -4.85 -0.88 21.33
CA LYS A 339 -5.11 -1.25 22.74
C LYS A 339 -5.72 -0.12 23.57
N LEU A 340 -5.65 1.13 23.11
CA LEU A 340 -6.13 2.29 23.86
C LEU A 340 -7.61 2.20 24.27
N PRO A 341 -8.56 1.81 23.39
CA PRO A 341 -9.94 1.62 23.79
C PRO A 341 -10.11 0.63 24.93
N THR A 342 -9.38 -0.51 24.90
CA THR A 342 -9.41 -1.52 25.95
C THR A 342 -8.88 -0.97 27.28
N ILE A 343 -7.82 -0.19 27.24
CA ILE A 343 -7.26 0.48 28.44
C ILE A 343 -8.28 1.47 29.02
N ILE A 344 -8.97 2.24 28.19
CA ILE A 344 -10.01 3.18 28.60
C ILE A 344 -11.17 2.42 29.26
N ILE A 345 -11.65 1.33 28.67
CA ILE A 345 -12.73 0.51 29.22
C ILE A 345 -12.32 0.00 30.61
N ASN A 346 -11.15 -0.60 30.72
CA ASN A 346 -10.67 -1.20 31.98
C ASN A 346 -10.48 -0.16 33.10
N LYS A 347 -10.07 1.07 32.74
CA LYS A 347 -9.84 2.13 33.74
C LYS A 347 -11.09 2.93 34.10
N THR A 348 -12.03 3.08 33.18
CA THR A 348 -13.16 4.01 33.36
C THR A 348 -14.53 3.35 33.42
N GLY A 349 -14.62 2.04 33.10
CA GLY A 349 -15.89 1.30 33.02
C GLY A 349 -16.83 1.80 31.90
N LYS A 350 -16.33 2.63 30.95
CA LYS A 350 -17.14 3.13 29.83
C LYS A 350 -17.56 1.99 28.91
N ASN A 351 -18.69 2.16 28.22
CA ASN A 351 -19.12 1.23 27.21
C ASN A 351 -18.10 1.19 26.03
N PRO A 352 -18.01 0.10 25.28
CA PRO A 352 -17.01 -0.06 24.20
C PRO A 352 -17.11 1.01 23.10
N TYR A 353 -18.32 1.52 22.81
CA TYR A 353 -18.53 2.57 21.83
C TYR A 353 -17.92 3.89 22.28
N ALA A 354 -18.24 4.34 23.51
CA ALA A 354 -17.71 5.59 24.07
C ALA A 354 -16.17 5.55 24.22
N ALA A 355 -15.62 4.41 24.62
CA ALA A 355 -14.18 4.22 24.74
C ALA A 355 -13.46 4.30 23.37
N ARG A 356 -14.05 3.70 22.32
CA ARG A 356 -13.53 3.81 20.93
C ARG A 356 -13.60 5.25 20.43
N MET A 357 -14.72 5.96 20.64
CA MET A 357 -14.85 7.36 20.23
C MET A 357 -13.83 8.26 20.95
N GLN A 358 -13.59 8.03 22.24
CA GLN A 358 -12.59 8.77 23.00
C GLN A 358 -11.15 8.47 22.50
N ALA A 359 -10.82 7.24 22.19
CA ALA A 359 -9.53 6.86 21.61
C ALA A 359 -9.33 7.52 20.23
N MET A 360 -10.34 7.50 19.38
CA MET A 360 -10.30 8.17 18.06
C MET A 360 -10.10 9.68 18.22
N LEU A 361 -10.76 10.32 19.18
CA LEU A 361 -10.56 11.77 19.45
C LEU A 361 -9.11 12.06 19.87
N ILE A 362 -8.54 11.23 20.76
CA ILE A 362 -7.16 11.38 21.18
C ILE A 362 -6.22 11.29 19.98
N PHE A 363 -6.37 10.26 19.14
CA PHE A 363 -5.53 10.09 17.95
C PHE A 363 -5.74 11.19 16.90
N ALA A 364 -6.94 11.73 16.76
CA ALA A 364 -7.22 12.85 15.86
C ALA A 364 -6.46 14.14 16.22
N LEU A 365 -5.94 14.25 17.43
CA LEU A 365 -5.12 15.39 17.86
C LEU A 365 -3.63 15.23 17.51
N PHE A 366 -3.14 14.01 17.26
CA PHE A 366 -1.73 13.77 16.95
C PHE A 366 -1.23 14.49 15.68
N PRO A 367 -1.98 14.55 14.56
CA PRO A 367 -1.57 15.31 13.39
C PRO A 367 -1.31 16.80 13.66
N LEU A 368 -1.94 17.39 14.70
CA LEU A 368 -1.69 18.78 15.08
C LEU A 368 -0.26 19.00 15.58
N LEU A 369 0.43 17.96 16.05
CA LEU A 369 1.83 18.04 16.44
C LEU A 369 2.72 18.44 15.25
N ALA A 370 2.33 18.12 14.02
CA ALA A 370 3.08 18.49 12.82
C ALA A 370 3.25 20.01 12.66
N LEU A 371 2.37 20.84 13.29
CA LEU A 371 2.52 22.30 13.31
C LEU A 371 3.82 22.75 14.01
N PHE A 372 4.36 21.93 14.90
CA PHE A 372 5.59 22.21 15.63
C PHE A 372 6.84 21.65 14.91
N ALA A 373 6.66 20.87 13.84
CA ALA A 373 7.77 20.25 13.13
C ALA A 373 8.74 21.31 12.59
N GLN A 374 8.24 22.29 11.83
CA GLN A 374 9.07 23.31 11.19
C GLN A 374 9.77 24.22 12.23
N PRO A 375 9.10 24.81 13.25
CA PRO A 375 9.77 25.61 14.26
C PRO A 375 10.87 24.86 15.02
N LEU A 376 10.63 23.61 15.39
CA LEU A 376 11.60 22.79 16.12
C LEU A 376 12.72 22.27 15.22
N GLY A 377 12.48 22.19 13.93
CA GLY A 377 13.48 21.83 12.92
C GLY A 377 14.69 22.77 12.86
N ASN A 378 14.53 24.02 13.30
CA ASN A 378 15.62 24.99 13.41
C ASN A 378 16.67 24.60 14.47
N TYR A 379 16.32 23.78 15.45
CA TYR A 379 17.24 23.29 16.48
C TYR A 379 17.91 21.97 16.09
N SER A 380 17.17 21.06 15.44
CA SER A 380 17.69 19.79 14.96
C SER A 380 16.73 19.15 13.96
N TYR A 381 17.27 18.56 12.89
CA TYR A 381 16.51 17.80 11.90
C TYR A 381 15.82 16.54 12.46
N TRP A 382 16.22 16.07 13.64
CA TRP A 382 15.57 14.95 14.31
C TRP A 382 14.18 15.28 14.85
N TYR A 383 13.95 16.52 15.31
CA TYR A 383 12.66 16.90 15.89
C TYR A 383 11.49 16.79 14.89
N PRO A 384 11.58 17.35 13.67
CA PRO A 384 10.53 17.16 12.67
C PRO A 384 10.24 15.71 12.37
N ILE A 385 11.28 14.89 12.23
CA ILE A 385 11.13 13.46 11.91
C ILE A 385 10.38 12.71 13.01
N MET A 386 10.75 12.94 14.26
CA MET A 386 10.05 12.36 15.42
C MET A 386 8.60 12.83 15.49
N ILE A 387 8.38 14.13 15.30
CA ILE A 387 7.05 14.75 15.36
C ILE A 387 6.15 14.20 14.24
N ILE A 388 6.64 14.18 13.00
CA ILE A 388 5.89 13.66 11.86
C ILE A 388 5.64 12.15 12.04
N GLY A 389 6.63 11.39 12.53
CA GLY A 389 6.46 9.97 12.83
C GLY A 389 5.39 9.69 13.90
N ILE A 390 5.26 10.56 14.90
CA ILE A 390 4.21 10.46 15.93
C ILE A 390 2.85 10.93 15.39
N ALA A 391 2.85 11.92 14.49
CA ALA A 391 1.64 12.49 13.90
C ALA A 391 1.00 11.58 12.84
N GLY A 392 1.77 10.74 12.17
CA GLY A 392 1.34 9.77 11.13
C GLY A 392 1.02 8.41 11.72
#